data_e51ecdfa22499e9e95c1f37cdfcc5d45
#
_entry.id   e51ecdfa22499e9e95c1f37cdfcc5d45
#
_cell.length_a   1.000
_cell.length_b   1.000
_cell.length_c   1.000
_cell.angle_alpha   90.00
_cell.angle_beta   90.00
_cell.angle_gamma   90.00
#
_symmetry.space_group_name_H-M   'P 1'
#
loop_
_entity.id
_entity.type
_entity.pdbx_description
1 polymer ?
#
loop_
_entity_poly.entity_id
_entity_poly.type
_entity_poly.pdbx_seq_one_letter_code
_entity_poly.pdbx_strand_id
1 'polypeptide(L)'
;MASISHDRVINASCATVYKALTTVQGLSSWFTVQVKGSGQPDTDWILMFEKQPSFDWKIVSMKDEQHVVWKCIEGPGNSPGTEAAFHLKATADNHCMLTISHQGWHKDDPKYERCVEIWRTLMQHLQQYCETGVAAPVYH
;
A
#
# COMPACT_ATOMS: atom_id res chain seq x y z
N MET A 1 6.64 -7.14 -18.94
CA MET A 1 5.51 -6.89 -18.03
C MET A 1 5.43 -5.43 -17.67
N ALA A 2 4.24 -4.94 -17.42
CA ALA A 2 4.03 -3.55 -17.04
C ALA A 2 4.12 -3.40 -15.52
N SER A 3 4.60 -2.25 -15.08
CA SER A 3 4.60 -1.88 -13.66
C SER A 3 3.86 -0.56 -13.47
N ILE A 4 3.32 -0.39 -12.27
CA ILE A 4 2.68 0.85 -11.85
C ILE A 4 3.65 1.52 -10.87
N SER A 5 3.92 2.81 -11.04
CA SER A 5 4.81 3.52 -10.13
C SER A 5 4.29 4.92 -9.87
N HIS A 6 4.28 5.29 -8.59
CA HIS A 6 3.90 6.63 -8.16
C HIS A 6 4.89 7.12 -7.10
N ASP A 7 5.33 8.36 -7.23
CA ASP A 7 6.16 9.02 -6.23
C ASP A 7 5.37 10.12 -5.55
N ARG A 8 5.58 10.29 -4.23
CA ARG A 8 4.87 11.32 -3.48
C ARG A 8 5.70 11.77 -2.29
N VAL A 9 5.90 13.07 -2.15
CA VAL A 9 6.52 13.63 -0.96
C VAL A 9 5.42 13.85 0.09
N ILE A 10 5.58 13.19 1.24
CA ILE A 10 4.63 13.26 2.34
C ILE A 10 5.24 14.14 3.43
N ASN A 11 4.47 15.13 3.88
CA ASN A 11 4.90 16.06 4.95
C ASN A 11 4.74 15.39 6.32
N ALA A 12 5.48 14.30 6.50
CA ALA A 12 5.54 13.51 7.72
C ALA A 12 6.83 12.70 7.69
N SER A 13 7.31 12.26 8.86
CA SER A 13 8.54 11.47 8.92
C SER A 13 8.38 10.09 8.29
N CYS A 14 9.49 9.50 7.88
CA CYS A 14 9.47 8.12 7.37
C CYS A 14 8.98 7.14 8.44
N ALA A 15 9.23 7.41 9.72
CA ALA A 15 8.70 6.59 10.82
C ALA A 15 7.17 6.58 10.80
N THR A 16 6.55 7.75 10.63
CA THR A 16 5.09 7.87 10.55
C THR A 16 4.53 7.13 9.34
N VAL A 17 5.14 7.31 8.17
CA VAL A 17 4.71 6.63 6.94
C VAL A 17 4.89 5.12 7.06
N TYR A 18 6.03 4.68 7.59
CA TYR A 18 6.30 3.26 7.79
C TYR A 18 5.25 2.61 8.70
N LYS A 19 4.92 3.28 9.80
CA LYS A 19 3.89 2.80 10.73
C LYS A 19 2.52 2.69 10.06
N ALA A 20 2.18 3.63 9.18
CA ALA A 20 0.93 3.59 8.43
C ALA A 20 0.86 2.39 7.47
N LEU A 21 2.00 1.88 7.03
CA LEU A 21 2.10 0.73 6.12
C LEU A 21 2.21 -0.62 6.84
N THR A 22 2.50 -0.62 8.14
CA THR A 22 2.88 -1.85 8.84
C THR A 22 2.02 -2.16 10.06
N THR A 23 0.91 -1.45 10.26
CA THR A 23 -0.01 -1.69 11.37
C THR A 23 -1.45 -1.80 10.89
N VAL A 24 -2.27 -2.55 11.65
CA VAL A 24 -3.71 -2.63 11.38
C VAL A 24 -4.34 -1.23 11.49
N GLN A 25 -3.98 -0.48 12.52
CA GLN A 25 -4.49 0.88 12.70
C GLN A 25 -4.16 1.77 11.51
N GLY A 26 -2.93 1.67 10.99
CA GLY A 26 -2.53 2.43 9.82
C GLY A 26 -3.34 2.06 8.59
N LEU A 27 -3.31 0.78 8.21
CA LEU A 27 -4.01 0.31 7.01
C LEU A 27 -5.52 0.56 7.06
N SER A 28 -6.14 0.42 8.23
CA SER A 28 -7.57 0.70 8.38
C SER A 28 -7.89 2.20 8.34
N SER A 29 -6.89 3.05 8.40
CA SER A 29 -7.05 4.49 8.35
C SER A 29 -6.94 5.08 6.94
N TRP A 30 -6.31 4.36 6.00
CA TRP A 30 -6.17 4.90 4.65
C TRP A 30 -6.57 3.92 3.55
N PHE A 31 -6.53 2.61 3.77
CA PHE A 31 -6.81 1.62 2.74
C PHE A 31 -8.26 1.12 2.83
N THR A 32 -8.55 0.28 3.81
CA THR A 32 -9.89 -0.27 4.03
C THR A 32 -10.16 -0.45 5.53
N VAL A 33 -11.41 -0.26 5.93
CA VAL A 33 -11.81 -0.36 7.35
C VAL A 33 -11.52 -1.75 7.93
N GLN A 34 -11.67 -2.81 7.12
CA GLN A 34 -11.55 -4.19 7.59
C GLN A 34 -10.20 -4.77 7.20
N VAL A 35 -9.29 -4.81 8.15
CA VAL A 35 -7.92 -5.33 7.97
C VAL A 35 -7.63 -6.34 9.06
N LYS A 36 -7.01 -7.46 8.68
CA LYS A 36 -6.48 -8.44 9.64
C LYS A 36 -5.02 -8.72 9.32
N GLY A 37 -4.20 -8.91 10.35
CA GLY A 37 -2.79 -9.24 10.19
C GLY A 37 -1.96 -8.75 11.35
N SER A 38 -0.70 -9.19 11.42
CA SER A 38 0.23 -8.80 12.48
C SER A 38 1.23 -7.73 12.05
N GLY A 39 1.43 -7.54 10.74
CA GLY A 39 2.43 -6.61 10.23
C GLY A 39 3.86 -7.14 10.26
N GLN A 40 4.05 -8.41 10.61
CA GLN A 40 5.38 -9.02 10.70
C GLN A 40 5.79 -9.68 9.39
N PRO A 41 7.11 -9.84 9.13
CA PRO A 41 7.57 -10.54 7.93
C PRO A 41 7.01 -11.96 7.85
N ASP A 42 6.74 -12.42 6.63
CA ASP A 42 6.20 -13.74 6.32
C ASP A 42 4.78 -13.98 6.84
N THR A 43 4.09 -12.92 7.24
CA THR A 43 2.67 -12.99 7.60
C THR A 43 1.83 -12.26 6.55
N ASP A 44 0.53 -12.50 6.56
CA ASP A 44 -0.36 -11.96 5.56
C ASP A 44 -1.20 -10.81 6.11
N TRP A 45 -1.41 -9.80 5.25
CA TRP A 45 -2.49 -8.84 5.42
C TRP A 45 -3.72 -9.36 4.70
N ILE A 46 -4.84 -9.46 5.40
CA ILE A 46 -6.14 -9.74 4.80
C ILE A 46 -6.92 -8.45 4.75
N LEU A 47 -7.11 -7.92 3.54
CA LEU A 47 -7.85 -6.68 3.31
C LEU A 47 -9.23 -7.05 2.80
N MET A 48 -10.26 -6.73 3.56
CA MET A 48 -11.64 -7.10 3.23
C MET A 48 -12.41 -5.90 2.72
N PHE A 49 -13.30 -6.15 1.78
CA PHE A 49 -14.12 -5.13 1.14
C PHE A 49 -15.58 -5.56 1.18
N GLU A 50 -16.49 -4.59 1.31
CA GLU A 50 -17.92 -4.90 1.46
C GLU A 50 -18.51 -5.59 0.23
N LYS A 51 -18.08 -5.22 -0.98
CA LYS A 51 -18.69 -5.71 -2.24
C LYS A 51 -17.70 -6.35 -3.20
N GLN A 52 -16.52 -6.71 -2.74
CA GLN A 52 -15.47 -7.27 -3.58
C GLN A 52 -14.78 -8.42 -2.86
N PRO A 53 -14.12 -9.34 -3.61
CA PRO A 53 -13.28 -10.34 -2.99
C PRO A 53 -12.17 -9.69 -2.17
N SER A 54 -11.80 -10.34 -1.08
CA SER A 54 -10.71 -9.85 -0.25
C SER A 54 -9.36 -9.99 -0.96
N PHE A 55 -8.38 -9.15 -0.55
CA PHE A 55 -6.99 -9.33 -0.93
C PHE A 55 -6.24 -10.02 0.19
N ASP A 56 -5.37 -10.96 -0.18
CA ASP A 56 -4.40 -11.56 0.71
C ASP A 56 -3.01 -11.12 0.21
N TRP A 57 -2.33 -10.29 0.99
CA TRP A 57 -1.00 -9.77 0.69
C TRP A 57 0.00 -10.30 1.70
N LYS A 58 0.93 -11.14 1.24
CA LYS A 58 2.00 -11.62 2.12
C LYS A 58 3.12 -10.59 2.19
N ILE A 59 3.55 -10.27 3.41
CA ILE A 59 4.70 -9.39 3.63
C ILE A 59 5.96 -10.22 3.37
N VAL A 60 6.63 -9.99 2.24
CA VAL A 60 7.79 -10.81 1.84
C VAL A 60 9.12 -10.16 2.21
N SER A 61 9.13 -8.86 2.44
CA SER A 61 10.34 -8.12 2.84
C SER A 61 9.94 -6.84 3.54
N MET A 62 10.69 -6.47 4.58
CA MET A 62 10.52 -5.16 5.20
C MET A 62 11.80 -4.76 5.92
N LYS A 63 12.09 -3.46 5.87
CA LYS A 63 13.21 -2.86 6.58
C LYS A 63 12.75 -1.53 7.16
N ASP A 64 12.92 -1.37 8.46
CA ASP A 64 12.41 -0.24 9.23
C ASP A 64 12.71 1.11 8.55
N GLU A 65 11.67 1.89 8.28
CA GLU A 65 11.70 3.21 7.67
C GLU A 65 12.31 3.26 6.26
N GLN A 66 12.55 2.11 5.62
CA GLN A 66 13.19 2.05 4.30
C GLN A 66 12.32 1.40 3.24
N HIS A 67 11.77 0.22 3.52
CA HIS A 67 10.90 -0.44 2.53
C HIS A 67 9.99 -1.48 3.15
N VAL A 68 8.89 -1.75 2.44
CA VAL A 68 7.98 -2.86 2.68
C VAL A 68 7.60 -3.43 1.33
N VAL A 69 7.63 -4.75 1.17
CA VAL A 69 7.22 -5.41 -0.07
C VAL A 69 6.14 -6.44 0.24
N TRP A 70 5.04 -6.36 -0.48
CA TRP A 70 3.91 -7.30 -0.37
C TRP A 70 3.77 -8.08 -1.65
N LYS A 71 3.55 -9.40 -1.54
CA LYS A 71 3.20 -10.24 -2.67
C LYS A 71 1.73 -10.62 -2.58
N CYS A 72 0.98 -10.40 -3.65
CA CYS A 72 -0.44 -10.77 -3.70
C CYS A 72 -0.57 -12.29 -3.82
N ILE A 73 -1.20 -12.91 -2.83
CA ILE A 73 -1.46 -14.35 -2.80
C ILE A 73 -2.85 -14.63 -3.38
N GLU A 74 -3.85 -13.84 -2.97
CA GLU A 74 -5.21 -13.93 -3.49
C GLU A 74 -5.76 -12.52 -3.71
N GLY A 75 -6.58 -12.36 -4.74
CA GLY A 75 -7.21 -11.11 -5.05
C GLY A 75 -7.98 -11.18 -6.36
N PRO A 76 -8.67 -10.09 -6.75
CA PRO A 76 -9.49 -10.09 -7.96
C PRO A 76 -8.66 -10.16 -9.24
N GLY A 77 -9.21 -10.84 -10.25
CA GLY A 77 -8.61 -10.91 -11.57
C GLY A 77 -7.23 -11.56 -11.57
N ASN A 78 -6.29 -10.91 -12.23
CA ASN A 78 -4.91 -11.39 -12.36
C ASN A 78 -3.97 -10.81 -11.30
N SER A 79 -4.51 -10.33 -10.19
CA SER A 79 -3.72 -9.79 -9.07
C SER A 79 -2.77 -10.81 -8.43
N PRO A 80 -3.15 -12.08 -8.23
CA PRO A 80 -2.24 -13.04 -7.61
C PRO A 80 -0.92 -13.14 -8.35
N GLY A 81 0.18 -13.12 -7.59
CA GLY A 81 1.53 -13.16 -8.13
C GLY A 81 2.15 -11.79 -8.36
N THR A 82 1.36 -10.72 -8.31
CA THR A 82 1.92 -9.36 -8.42
C THR A 82 2.55 -8.94 -7.09
N GLU A 83 3.48 -7.98 -7.15
CA GLU A 83 4.15 -7.46 -5.96
C GLU A 83 3.99 -5.95 -5.86
N ALA A 84 3.66 -5.48 -4.67
CA ALA A 84 3.61 -4.06 -4.35
C ALA A 84 4.77 -3.73 -3.42
N ALA A 85 5.65 -2.83 -3.85
CA ALA A 85 6.80 -2.40 -3.07
C ALA A 85 6.65 -0.94 -2.69
N PHE A 86 6.87 -0.64 -1.41
CA PHE A 86 6.87 0.71 -0.87
C PHE A 86 8.29 1.05 -0.46
N HIS A 87 8.87 2.09 -1.07
CA HIS A 87 10.21 2.55 -0.74
C HIS A 87 10.11 3.93 -0.11
N LEU A 88 10.80 4.12 1.02
CA LEU A 88 10.78 5.35 1.80
C LEU A 88 12.17 5.94 1.84
N LYS A 89 12.25 7.26 1.64
CA LYS A 89 13.51 7.99 1.71
C LYS A 89 13.29 9.31 2.42
N ALA A 90 14.04 9.55 3.49
CA ALA A 90 13.97 10.82 4.22
C ALA A 90 14.51 11.96 3.36
N THR A 91 13.80 13.09 3.40
CA THR A 91 14.23 14.33 2.74
C THR A 91 14.80 15.31 3.75
N ALA A 92 15.34 16.43 3.26
CA ALA A 92 16.03 17.42 4.10
C ALA A 92 15.14 18.04 5.18
N ASP A 93 13.82 18.13 4.95
CA ASP A 93 12.89 18.79 5.88
C ASP A 93 12.17 17.81 6.79
N ASN A 94 12.74 16.64 7.01
CA ASN A 94 12.11 15.55 7.77
C ASN A 94 10.79 15.09 7.16
N HIS A 95 10.67 15.23 5.86
CA HIS A 95 9.56 14.66 5.08
C HIS A 95 9.96 13.27 4.58
N CYS A 96 8.99 12.53 4.06
CA CYS A 96 9.24 11.21 3.50
C CYS A 96 8.88 11.20 2.02
N MET A 97 9.85 10.85 1.17
CA MET A 97 9.58 10.52 -0.22
C MET A 97 9.13 9.07 -0.27
N LEU A 98 7.90 8.84 -0.66
CA LEU A 98 7.34 7.51 -0.78
C LEU A 98 7.19 7.16 -2.27
N THR A 99 7.75 6.02 -2.65
CA THR A 99 7.57 5.45 -3.98
C THR A 99 6.84 4.13 -3.85
N ILE A 100 5.66 4.02 -4.47
CA ILE A 100 4.95 2.75 -4.61
C ILE A 100 5.23 2.20 -6.01
N SER A 101 5.55 0.90 -6.08
CA SER A 101 5.76 0.20 -7.34
C SER A 101 4.96 -1.10 -7.28
N HIS A 102 4.02 -1.30 -8.22
CA HIS A 102 3.23 -2.52 -8.31
C HIS A 102 3.60 -3.24 -9.61
N GLN A 103 4.24 -4.38 -9.50
CA GLN A 103 4.83 -5.10 -10.61
C GLN A 103 4.14 -6.43 -10.87
N GLY A 104 4.32 -6.98 -12.07
CA GLY A 104 3.78 -8.27 -12.46
C GLY A 104 2.50 -8.20 -13.28
N TRP A 105 2.07 -7.01 -13.67
CA TRP A 105 0.89 -6.83 -14.51
C TRP A 105 1.21 -7.01 -15.97
N HIS A 106 0.28 -7.63 -16.72
CA HIS A 106 0.32 -7.59 -18.17
C HIS A 106 -0.22 -6.25 -18.65
N LYS A 107 0.47 -5.62 -19.60
CA LYS A 107 0.06 -4.33 -20.14
C LYS A 107 -1.33 -4.37 -20.76
N ASP A 108 -1.73 -5.52 -21.31
CA ASP A 108 -3.02 -5.72 -21.95
C ASP A 108 -4.12 -6.14 -20.97
N ASP A 109 -3.80 -6.23 -19.67
CA ASP A 109 -4.80 -6.59 -18.66
C ASP A 109 -5.84 -5.47 -18.56
N PRO A 110 -7.14 -5.78 -18.71
CA PRO A 110 -8.17 -4.75 -18.65
C PRO A 110 -8.26 -4.05 -17.30
N LYS A 111 -7.68 -4.64 -16.24
CA LYS A 111 -7.65 -4.05 -14.90
C LYS A 111 -6.40 -3.20 -14.64
N TYR A 112 -5.45 -3.18 -15.56
CA TYR A 112 -4.20 -2.45 -15.35
C TYR A 112 -4.43 -0.96 -15.11
N GLU A 113 -5.15 -0.28 -16.01
CA GLU A 113 -5.39 1.15 -15.87
C GLU A 113 -6.24 1.48 -14.66
N ARG A 114 -7.21 0.63 -14.33
CA ARG A 114 -8.01 0.80 -13.12
C ARG A 114 -7.12 0.72 -11.88
N CYS A 115 -6.16 -0.19 -11.89
CA CYS A 115 -5.22 -0.34 -10.77
C CYS A 115 -4.31 0.88 -10.62
N VAL A 116 -3.90 1.49 -11.74
CA VAL A 116 -3.14 2.75 -11.71
C VAL A 116 -3.93 3.83 -10.96
N GLU A 117 -5.22 3.98 -11.27
CA GLU A 117 -6.06 4.98 -10.62
C GLU A 117 -6.34 4.64 -9.15
N ILE A 118 -6.53 3.35 -8.84
CA ILE A 118 -6.74 2.90 -7.46
C ILE A 118 -5.51 3.25 -6.61
N TRP A 119 -4.30 2.96 -7.08
CA TRP A 119 -3.09 3.29 -6.34
C TRP A 119 -2.92 4.80 -6.16
N ARG A 120 -3.27 5.59 -7.17
CA ARG A 120 -3.23 7.05 -7.04
C ARG A 120 -4.13 7.52 -5.91
N THR A 121 -5.35 7.01 -5.85
CA THR A 121 -6.32 7.35 -4.80
C THR A 121 -5.84 6.88 -3.43
N LEU A 122 -5.34 5.64 -3.34
CA LEU A 122 -4.79 5.11 -2.09
C LEU A 122 -3.64 5.96 -1.57
N MET A 123 -2.76 6.41 -2.46
CA MET A 123 -1.63 7.24 -2.06
C MET A 123 -2.07 8.61 -1.55
N GLN A 124 -3.13 9.19 -2.12
CA GLN A 124 -3.70 10.44 -1.62
C GLN A 124 -4.23 10.28 -0.20
N HIS A 125 -4.94 9.18 0.07
CA HIS A 125 -5.47 8.90 1.39
C HIS A 125 -4.38 8.59 2.41
N LEU A 126 -3.35 7.87 1.99
CA LEU A 126 -2.19 7.60 2.83
C LEU A 126 -1.49 8.90 3.23
N GLN A 127 -1.26 9.78 2.26
CA GLN A 127 -0.64 11.07 2.51
C GLN A 127 -1.46 11.89 3.49
N GLN A 128 -2.76 12.00 3.26
CA GLN A 128 -3.65 12.75 4.14
C GLN A 128 -3.63 12.22 5.57
N TYR A 129 -3.70 10.90 5.72
CA TYR A 129 -3.63 10.29 7.05
C TYR A 129 -2.29 10.60 7.75
N CYS A 130 -1.18 10.44 7.04
CA CYS A 130 0.14 10.70 7.63
C CYS A 130 0.33 12.15 8.03
N GLU A 131 -0.23 13.09 7.25
CA GLU A 131 -0.06 14.52 7.49
C GLU A 131 -1.03 15.09 8.53
N THR A 132 -2.21 14.49 8.68
CA THR A 132 -3.27 15.03 9.56
C THR A 132 -3.59 14.15 10.76
N GLY A 133 -3.28 12.86 10.69
CA GLY A 133 -3.67 11.88 11.71
C GLY A 133 -5.14 11.49 11.67
N VAL A 134 -5.90 11.97 10.70
CA VAL A 134 -7.33 11.71 10.59
C VAL A 134 -7.58 10.52 9.67
N ALA A 135 -8.27 9.49 10.17
CA ALA A 135 -8.60 8.31 9.39
C ALA A 135 -9.69 8.63 8.35
N ALA A 136 -9.42 8.25 7.10
CA ALA A 136 -10.36 8.40 6.00
C ALA A 136 -10.05 7.33 4.94
N PRO A 137 -10.34 6.03 5.22
CA PRO A 137 -9.96 4.96 4.29
C PRO A 137 -10.74 5.05 2.98
N VAL A 138 -10.11 4.56 1.91
CA VAL A 138 -10.73 4.54 0.58
C VAL A 138 -11.93 3.59 0.56
N TYR A 139 -11.80 2.43 1.22
CA TYR A 139 -12.84 1.40 1.25
C TYR A 139 -13.43 1.21 2.64
N HIS A 140 -14.70 0.82 2.67
CA HIS A 140 -15.46 0.60 3.91
C HIS A 140 -16.03 -0.80 4.01
#